data_5ce46cdd84526d4468520105c0864811
#
_entry.id   5ce46cdd84526d4468520105c0864811
#
_cell.length_a   1.000
_cell.length_b   1.000
_cell.length_c   1.000
_cell.angle_alpha   90.00
_cell.angle_beta   90.00
_cell.angle_gamma   90.00
#
_symmetry.space_group_name_H-M   'P 1'
#
loop_
_entity.id
_entity.type
_entity.pdbx_description
1 polymer ?
#
loop_
_entity_poly.entity_id
_entity_poly.type
_entity_poly.pdbx_seq_one_letter_code
_entity_poly.pdbx_strand_id
1 'polypeptide(L)'
;FSSSSSSLLWTLLLSAIYFIFGVNEFSPFILNVIFTTAIIFSVYTIFIKYKLPPSYIFVFLLGIIFITPFPALIFIGMEHTLHVLIAILFVYFSAKELSKERPTSLSTNSMPVSLLMLSPLVPLIRYEGLFLILVVCSLFALRKRLQNSFLLGIFAIIPIALYGLTSYLHGWFWLPNSVLLKGHLPDIKSATGVMQLFGYTSYKNLLKSPHIFFLIIAVLILYSYRHNKQKEVWENGQLMIAIFIITTFLHMQFSLFYWFYRYDAYLVALGLFAIAIPLYEYLPSRLQQISINKTILPKYVALLTLSLFLILPIFSRIKWAIIQLPRATTNIYEQQYQMGLFLKQFYHNTPVAVNDIGAINFLADIKCLDLWGLGSMEVARNKRTGEFGRKQIYDLTKTKGIKIALLYESKGWFLGKIPFQWTKAGEWRISNNVVCGKDTVSFYVVDPSEENKLIANLKQFAFQLPNTIKQSGKYYSEITK
;
A
#
# COMPACT_ATOMS: atom_id res chain seq x y z
N PHE A 1 14.80 7.69 -17.63
CA PHE A 1 13.95 8.06 -16.50
C PHE A 1 12.48 7.91 -16.89
N SER A 2 11.60 7.83 -15.89
CA SER A 2 10.14 7.80 -16.07
C SER A 2 9.43 8.23 -14.80
N SER A 3 8.15 8.56 -14.90
CA SER A 3 7.28 8.75 -13.74
C SER A 3 7.06 7.39 -13.05
N SER A 4 7.67 7.19 -11.89
CA SER A 4 7.65 5.89 -11.18
C SER A 4 6.82 5.88 -9.90
N SER A 5 6.64 7.03 -9.24
CA SER A 5 6.00 7.09 -7.93
C SER A 5 4.49 6.98 -7.99
N SER A 6 3.92 6.02 -7.24
CA SER A 6 2.47 5.94 -6.98
C SER A 6 2.00 6.86 -5.86
N SER A 7 2.93 7.57 -5.21
CA SER A 7 2.68 8.49 -4.09
C SER A 7 3.45 9.80 -4.31
N LEU A 8 2.85 10.69 -5.08
CA LEU A 8 3.47 11.95 -5.42
C LEU A 8 3.72 12.81 -4.17
N LEU A 9 2.72 12.92 -3.29
CA LEU A 9 2.83 13.73 -2.08
C LEU A 9 3.93 13.23 -1.14
N TRP A 10 4.07 11.90 -0.97
CA TRP A 10 5.14 11.32 -0.15
C TRP A 10 6.52 11.63 -0.71
N THR A 11 6.68 11.50 -2.03
CA THR A 11 7.93 11.81 -2.73
C THR A 11 8.30 13.28 -2.55
N LEU A 12 7.35 14.20 -2.72
CA LEU A 12 7.57 15.63 -2.53
C LEU A 12 7.92 15.98 -1.08
N LEU A 13 7.23 15.35 -0.12
CA LEU A 13 7.48 15.54 1.31
C LEU A 13 8.89 15.08 1.70
N LEU A 14 9.31 13.89 1.26
CA LEU A 14 10.67 13.40 1.49
C LEU A 14 11.71 14.26 0.78
N SER A 15 11.44 14.71 -0.45
CA SER A 15 12.33 15.61 -1.17
C SER A 15 12.55 16.92 -0.43
N ALA A 16 11.48 17.50 0.12
CA ALA A 16 11.58 18.72 0.93
C ALA A 16 12.40 18.50 2.21
N ILE A 17 12.17 17.38 2.91
CA ILE A 17 12.93 17.02 4.12
C ILE A 17 14.40 16.80 3.80
N TYR A 18 14.71 16.06 2.73
CA TYR A 18 16.07 15.81 2.31
C TYR A 18 16.77 17.09 1.85
N PHE A 19 16.05 18.02 1.25
CA PHE A 19 16.61 19.33 0.87
C PHE A 19 16.98 20.16 2.10
N ILE A 20 16.17 20.14 3.17
CA ILE A 20 16.39 20.96 4.37
C ILE A 20 17.40 20.31 5.33
N PHE A 21 17.28 19.00 5.57
CA PHE A 21 18.02 18.29 6.63
C PHE A 21 19.10 17.34 6.10
N GLY A 22 19.27 17.24 4.77
CA GLY A 22 20.12 16.26 4.14
C GLY A 22 19.47 14.89 4.00
N VAL A 23 20.04 14.05 3.12
CA VAL A 23 19.54 12.69 2.86
C VAL A 23 19.84 11.80 4.06
N ASN A 24 18.79 11.25 4.67
CA ASN A 24 18.88 10.37 5.83
C ASN A 24 17.85 9.25 5.75
N GLU A 25 18.27 8.01 5.98
CA GLU A 25 17.44 6.81 5.95
C GLU A 25 16.42 6.74 7.11
N PHE A 26 16.61 7.49 8.20
CA PHE A 26 15.68 7.58 9.31
C PHE A 26 14.50 8.54 9.06
N SER A 27 14.60 9.44 8.08
CA SER A 27 13.55 10.43 7.81
C SER A 27 12.18 9.80 7.53
N PRO A 28 12.04 8.74 6.72
CA PRO A 28 10.75 8.08 6.50
C PRO A 28 10.18 7.43 7.77
N PHE A 29 11.04 6.87 8.62
CA PHE A 29 10.63 6.29 9.90
C PHE A 29 10.08 7.37 10.85
N ILE A 30 10.79 8.48 11.03
CA ILE A 30 10.36 9.59 11.88
C ILE A 30 9.02 10.16 11.41
N LEU A 31 8.85 10.35 10.10
CA LEU A 31 7.59 10.82 9.53
C LEU A 31 6.42 9.86 9.84
N ASN A 32 6.65 8.56 9.72
CA ASN A 32 5.62 7.58 10.02
C ASN A 32 5.25 7.56 11.52
N VAL A 33 6.18 7.79 12.43
CA VAL A 33 5.90 8.00 13.86
C VAL A 33 5.02 9.24 14.06
N ILE A 34 5.38 10.37 13.42
CA ILE A 34 4.61 11.62 13.51
C ILE A 34 3.18 11.41 12.98
N PHE A 35 3.02 10.80 11.80
CA PHE A 35 1.68 10.57 11.24
C PHE A 35 0.87 9.57 12.04
N THR A 36 1.50 8.53 12.60
CA THR A 36 0.79 7.59 13.50
C THR A 36 0.30 8.29 14.76
N THR A 37 1.13 9.14 15.35
CA THR A 37 0.73 9.99 16.51
C THR A 37 -0.41 10.93 16.13
N ALA A 38 -0.35 11.54 14.96
CA ALA A 38 -1.43 12.41 14.45
C ALA A 38 -2.74 11.63 14.20
N ILE A 39 -2.68 10.36 13.76
CA ILE A 39 -3.87 9.50 13.63
C ILE A 39 -4.49 9.28 15.02
N ILE A 40 -3.69 8.85 16.00
CA ILE A 40 -4.15 8.58 17.36
C ILE A 40 -4.82 9.83 17.94
N PHE A 41 -4.16 10.99 17.84
CA PHE A 41 -4.69 12.25 18.32
C PHE A 41 -5.98 12.66 17.60
N SER A 42 -6.03 12.52 16.28
CA SER A 42 -7.22 12.86 15.47
C SER A 42 -8.42 11.98 15.84
N VAL A 43 -8.22 10.67 15.92
CA VAL A 43 -9.28 9.72 16.30
C VAL A 43 -9.74 9.96 17.73
N TYR A 44 -8.81 10.18 18.66
CA TYR A 44 -9.12 10.52 20.04
C TYR A 44 -10.00 11.78 20.14
N THR A 45 -9.61 12.86 19.47
CA THR A 45 -10.37 14.12 19.50
C THR A 45 -11.75 13.99 18.85
N ILE A 46 -11.88 13.19 17.79
CA ILE A 46 -13.18 12.89 17.18
C ILE A 46 -14.06 12.10 18.14
N PHE A 47 -13.54 11.05 18.78
CA PHE A 47 -14.31 10.22 19.71
C PHE A 47 -14.79 10.99 20.96
N ILE A 48 -13.96 11.93 21.48
CA ILE A 48 -14.40 12.84 22.55
C ILE A 48 -15.59 13.71 22.11
N LYS A 49 -15.59 14.22 20.87
CA LYS A 49 -16.71 15.01 20.34
C LYS A 49 -18.04 14.22 20.30
N TYR A 50 -17.95 12.89 20.12
CA TYR A 50 -19.08 11.97 20.20
C TYR A 50 -19.36 11.49 21.64
N LYS A 51 -18.68 12.05 22.66
CA LYS A 51 -18.87 11.73 24.09
C LYS A 51 -18.70 10.25 24.41
N LEU A 52 -17.80 9.56 23.70
CA LEU A 52 -17.47 8.18 24.00
C LEU A 52 -16.68 8.10 25.34
N PRO A 53 -16.90 7.06 26.17
CA PRO A 53 -16.19 6.94 27.45
C PRO A 53 -14.68 6.63 27.21
N PRO A 54 -13.81 7.09 28.13
CA PRO A 54 -12.36 6.94 27.98
C PRO A 54 -11.90 5.50 27.80
N SER A 55 -12.49 4.55 28.54
CA SER A 55 -12.15 3.12 28.40
C SER A 55 -12.49 2.56 27.02
N TYR A 56 -13.61 2.97 26.46
CA TYR A 56 -14.00 2.58 25.10
C TYR A 56 -13.05 3.18 24.05
N ILE A 57 -12.73 4.47 24.17
CA ILE A 57 -11.76 5.16 23.31
C ILE A 57 -10.42 4.44 23.35
N PHE A 58 -9.93 4.10 24.56
CA PHE A 58 -8.65 3.41 24.74
C PHE A 58 -8.62 2.06 24.02
N VAL A 59 -9.66 1.24 24.17
CA VAL A 59 -9.78 -0.07 23.50
C VAL A 59 -9.77 0.08 21.97
N PHE A 60 -10.53 1.06 21.45
CA PHE A 60 -10.56 1.30 20.00
C PHE A 60 -9.24 1.83 19.45
N LEU A 61 -8.55 2.72 20.17
CA LEU A 61 -7.22 3.19 19.76
C LEU A 61 -6.21 2.05 19.74
N LEU A 62 -6.22 1.17 20.74
CA LEU A 62 -5.40 -0.04 20.72
C LEU A 62 -5.76 -0.93 19.52
N GLY A 63 -7.05 -1.11 19.25
CA GLY A 63 -7.53 -1.83 18.06
C GLY A 63 -6.98 -1.22 16.77
N ILE A 64 -7.10 0.09 16.60
CA ILE A 64 -6.58 0.80 15.41
C ILE A 64 -5.06 0.63 15.31
N ILE A 65 -4.29 0.73 16.39
CA ILE A 65 -2.83 0.60 16.38
C ILE A 65 -2.40 -0.81 15.95
N PHE A 66 -2.99 -1.85 16.53
CA PHE A 66 -2.51 -3.20 16.37
C PHE A 66 -3.17 -3.95 15.21
N ILE A 67 -4.45 -3.73 14.93
CA ILE A 67 -5.16 -4.38 13.81
C ILE A 67 -4.75 -3.77 12.46
N THR A 68 -4.48 -2.45 12.41
CA THR A 68 -3.94 -1.77 11.22
C THR A 68 -2.45 -2.05 11.01
N PRO A 69 -1.79 -2.76 11.81
CA PRO A 69 -0.46 -2.95 12.37
C PRO A 69 0.50 -1.76 12.13
N PHE A 70 0.21 -0.62 12.76
CA PHE A 70 1.08 0.57 12.66
C PHE A 70 2.55 0.31 13.04
N PRO A 71 2.89 -0.54 14.04
CA PRO A 71 4.29 -0.87 14.26
C PRO A 71 5.00 -1.37 13.01
N ALA A 72 4.36 -2.26 12.23
CA ALA A 72 4.94 -2.72 10.97
C ALA A 72 4.99 -1.61 9.90
N LEU A 73 3.93 -0.80 9.78
CA LEU A 73 3.85 0.29 8.79
C LEU A 73 4.89 1.39 9.03
N ILE A 74 5.21 1.69 10.29
CA ILE A 74 6.24 2.67 10.67
C ILE A 74 7.61 2.22 10.14
N PHE A 75 7.96 0.96 10.36
CA PHE A 75 9.26 0.41 9.90
C PHE A 75 9.35 0.22 8.39
N ILE A 76 8.23 0.11 7.68
CA ILE A 76 8.22 0.05 6.21
C ILE A 76 8.74 1.36 5.60
N GLY A 77 8.61 2.49 6.27
CA GLY A 77 9.12 3.78 5.80
C GLY A 77 8.38 4.36 4.57
N MET A 78 7.12 3.93 4.31
CA MET A 78 6.32 4.35 3.16
C MET A 78 5.12 5.22 3.57
N GLU A 79 4.41 5.75 2.60
CA GLU A 79 3.29 6.71 2.73
C GLU A 79 2.03 6.20 3.45
N HIS A 80 1.98 4.95 3.88
CA HIS A 80 0.74 4.30 4.31
C HIS A 80 0.12 4.88 5.58
N THR A 81 0.93 5.35 6.54
CA THR A 81 0.42 6.03 7.74
C THR A 81 -0.21 7.39 7.39
N LEU A 82 0.43 8.16 6.50
CA LEU A 82 -0.13 9.42 6.00
C LEU A 82 -1.43 9.16 5.22
N HIS A 83 -1.50 8.09 4.43
CA HIS A 83 -2.72 7.68 3.72
C HIS A 83 -3.86 7.39 4.68
N VAL A 84 -3.60 6.64 5.77
CA VAL A 84 -4.60 6.38 6.83
C VAL A 84 -5.11 7.67 7.45
N LEU A 85 -4.20 8.59 7.82
CA LEU A 85 -4.56 9.88 8.42
C LEU A 85 -5.51 10.67 7.53
N ILE A 86 -5.12 10.86 6.27
CA ILE A 86 -5.93 11.66 5.32
C ILE A 86 -7.24 10.96 5.00
N ALA A 87 -7.26 9.63 4.86
CA ALA A 87 -8.49 8.88 4.60
C ALA A 87 -9.50 9.02 5.75
N ILE A 88 -9.07 8.87 7.01
CA ILE A 88 -9.94 9.04 8.18
C ILE A 88 -10.50 10.46 8.25
N LEU A 89 -9.65 11.48 8.11
CA LEU A 89 -10.09 12.88 8.16
C LEU A 89 -11.05 13.20 7.00
N PHE A 90 -10.73 12.76 5.80
CA PHE A 90 -11.57 12.99 4.63
C PHE A 90 -12.95 12.34 4.79
N VAL A 91 -13.02 11.08 5.23
CA VAL A 91 -14.29 10.38 5.43
C VAL A 91 -15.10 11.00 6.57
N TYR A 92 -14.45 11.37 7.67
CA TYR A 92 -15.10 12.06 8.79
C TYR A 92 -15.74 13.38 8.37
N PHE A 93 -14.99 14.27 7.71
CA PHE A 93 -15.53 15.56 7.27
C PHE A 93 -16.56 15.39 6.15
N SER A 94 -16.40 14.41 5.27
CA SER A 94 -17.38 14.09 4.22
C SER A 94 -18.70 13.61 4.80
N ALA A 95 -18.67 12.68 5.77
CA ALA A 95 -19.88 12.20 6.43
C ALA A 95 -20.60 13.35 7.17
N LYS A 96 -19.83 14.16 7.92
CA LYS A 96 -20.37 15.32 8.64
C LYS A 96 -21.00 16.34 7.71
N GLU A 97 -20.43 16.58 6.52
CA GLU A 97 -21.01 17.52 5.55
C GLU A 97 -22.24 16.94 4.84
N LEU A 98 -22.18 15.64 4.53
CA LEU A 98 -23.28 14.91 3.91
C LEU A 98 -24.51 14.83 4.83
N SER A 99 -24.34 14.69 6.15
CA SER A 99 -25.45 14.54 7.11
C SER A 99 -26.21 15.85 7.35
N LYS A 100 -25.65 17.01 7.00
CA LYS A 100 -26.38 18.28 7.13
C LYS A 100 -27.62 18.29 6.23
N GLU A 101 -28.72 18.78 6.78
CA GLU A 101 -29.94 19.04 6.01
C GLU A 101 -29.67 20.04 4.88
N ARG A 102 -30.43 19.94 3.79
CA ARG A 102 -30.28 20.89 2.68
C ARG A 102 -30.57 22.30 3.19
N PRO A 103 -29.70 23.27 2.91
CA PRO A 103 -30.05 24.66 3.14
C PRO A 103 -31.28 25.02 2.28
N THR A 104 -32.29 25.56 2.89
CA THR A 104 -33.51 26.06 2.21
C THR A 104 -33.24 27.33 1.41
N SER A 105 -32.11 28.01 1.64
CA SER A 105 -31.69 29.22 0.94
C SER A 105 -30.39 29.00 0.12
N LEU A 106 -30.29 29.66 -1.03
CA LEU A 106 -29.15 29.61 -1.96
C LEU A 106 -27.81 30.10 -1.36
N SER A 107 -27.86 30.79 -0.19
CA SER A 107 -26.70 31.51 0.34
C SER A 107 -25.69 30.67 1.16
N THR A 108 -25.95 29.39 1.49
CA THR A 108 -25.11 28.63 2.42
C THR A 108 -24.60 27.28 1.91
N ASN A 109 -24.56 27.09 0.59
CA ASN A 109 -24.12 25.82 -0.01
C ASN A 109 -22.60 25.73 -0.22
N SER A 110 -21.80 26.52 0.51
CA SER A 110 -20.34 26.51 0.39
C SER A 110 -19.75 25.21 0.92
N MET A 111 -18.91 24.58 0.12
CA MET A 111 -18.13 23.41 0.53
C MET A 111 -17.17 23.81 1.66
N PRO A 112 -17.08 23.04 2.75
CA PRO A 112 -16.11 23.31 3.83
C PRO A 112 -14.68 23.35 3.29
N VAL A 113 -13.92 24.35 3.70
CA VAL A 113 -12.51 24.52 3.30
C VAL A 113 -11.69 23.29 3.65
N SER A 114 -11.98 22.63 4.78
CA SER A 114 -11.32 21.39 5.18
C SER A 114 -11.46 20.28 4.14
N LEU A 115 -12.62 20.10 3.52
CA LEU A 115 -12.83 19.11 2.46
C LEU A 115 -12.13 19.50 1.16
N LEU A 116 -12.15 20.78 0.80
CA LEU A 116 -11.44 21.29 -0.37
C LEU A 116 -9.92 21.10 -0.23
N MET A 117 -9.37 21.30 0.98
CA MET A 117 -7.95 21.08 1.26
C MET A 117 -7.57 19.60 1.27
N LEU A 118 -8.44 18.73 1.80
CA LEU A 118 -8.18 17.29 1.87
C LEU A 118 -8.35 16.60 0.51
N SER A 119 -9.29 17.05 -0.34
CA SER A 119 -9.62 16.37 -1.58
C SER A 119 -8.43 16.15 -2.52
N PRO A 120 -7.50 17.12 -2.77
CA PRO A 120 -6.31 16.89 -3.58
C PRO A 120 -5.28 15.95 -2.90
N LEU A 121 -5.21 15.97 -1.55
CA LEU A 121 -4.24 15.17 -0.83
C LEU A 121 -4.55 13.68 -0.90
N VAL A 122 -5.83 13.31 -0.90
CA VAL A 122 -6.28 11.90 -0.94
C VAL A 122 -5.67 11.14 -2.12
N PRO A 123 -5.81 11.56 -3.39
CA PRO A 123 -5.22 10.85 -4.52
C PRO A 123 -3.74 11.14 -4.72
N LEU A 124 -3.20 12.28 -4.24
CA LEU A 124 -1.77 12.58 -4.31
C LEU A 124 -0.93 11.67 -3.39
N ILE A 125 -1.51 11.20 -2.29
CA ILE A 125 -0.84 10.21 -1.44
C ILE A 125 -0.85 8.86 -2.11
N ARG A 126 -2.00 8.43 -2.66
CA ARG A 126 -2.13 7.20 -3.42
C ARG A 126 -3.29 7.29 -4.40
N TYR A 127 -3.06 6.81 -5.62
CA TYR A 127 -4.10 6.83 -6.66
C TYR A 127 -5.38 6.08 -6.27
N GLU A 128 -5.28 5.08 -5.38
CA GLU A 128 -6.44 4.37 -4.83
C GLU A 128 -7.36 5.29 -4.02
N GLY A 129 -6.86 6.42 -3.55
CA GLY A 129 -7.67 7.47 -2.94
C GLY A 129 -8.76 8.03 -3.87
N LEU A 130 -8.61 7.88 -5.19
CA LEU A 130 -9.67 8.22 -6.15
C LEU A 130 -10.96 7.44 -5.91
N PHE A 131 -10.90 6.23 -5.34
CA PHE A 131 -12.10 5.48 -4.96
C PHE A 131 -12.88 6.21 -3.87
N LEU A 132 -12.21 6.76 -2.85
CA LEU A 132 -12.85 7.59 -1.82
C LEU A 132 -13.49 8.84 -2.43
N ILE A 133 -12.77 9.54 -3.30
CA ILE A 133 -13.29 10.72 -4.00
C ILE A 133 -14.54 10.37 -4.82
N LEU A 134 -14.47 9.31 -5.61
CA LEU A 134 -15.59 8.84 -6.45
C LEU A 134 -16.83 8.54 -5.60
N VAL A 135 -16.67 7.80 -4.51
CA VAL A 135 -17.77 7.43 -3.61
C VAL A 135 -18.41 8.66 -2.98
N VAL A 136 -17.59 9.57 -2.43
CA VAL A 136 -18.10 10.79 -1.78
C VAL A 136 -18.75 11.72 -2.79
N CYS A 137 -18.18 11.92 -3.97
CA CYS A 137 -18.80 12.69 -5.05
C CYS A 137 -20.15 12.10 -5.46
N SER A 138 -20.25 10.77 -5.60
CA SER A 138 -21.49 10.08 -5.91
C SER A 138 -22.55 10.29 -4.83
N LEU A 139 -22.18 10.24 -3.55
CA LEU A 139 -23.10 10.51 -2.43
C LEU A 139 -23.59 11.95 -2.41
N PHE A 140 -22.71 12.94 -2.71
CA PHE A 140 -23.15 14.33 -2.88
C PHE A 140 -24.12 14.49 -4.06
N ALA A 141 -23.85 13.83 -5.19
CA ALA A 141 -24.71 13.86 -6.37
C ALA A 141 -26.08 13.21 -6.08
N LEU A 142 -26.12 12.05 -5.41
CA LEU A 142 -27.36 11.38 -5.00
C LEU A 142 -28.20 12.24 -4.03
N ARG A 143 -27.53 13.02 -3.18
CA ARG A 143 -28.20 14.03 -2.33
C ARG A 143 -28.52 15.32 -3.09
N LYS A 144 -28.39 15.34 -4.43
CA LYS A 144 -28.64 16.49 -5.33
C LYS A 144 -27.78 17.73 -4.97
N ARG A 145 -26.59 17.54 -4.37
CA ARG A 145 -25.60 18.59 -4.11
C ARG A 145 -24.52 18.55 -5.20
N LEU A 146 -24.95 18.76 -6.46
CA LEU A 146 -24.08 18.60 -7.65
C LEU A 146 -22.90 19.55 -7.65
N GLN A 147 -23.07 20.78 -7.19
CA GLN A 147 -21.98 21.75 -7.08
C GLN A 147 -20.88 21.27 -6.13
N ASN A 148 -21.24 20.71 -4.99
CA ASN A 148 -20.28 20.18 -4.01
C ASN A 148 -19.56 18.94 -4.58
N SER A 149 -20.29 18.05 -5.26
CA SER A 149 -19.72 16.90 -5.97
C SER A 149 -18.69 17.34 -7.01
N PHE A 150 -19.03 18.32 -7.83
CA PHE A 150 -18.17 18.85 -8.89
C PHE A 150 -16.92 19.53 -8.35
N LEU A 151 -17.06 20.43 -7.36
CA LEU A 151 -15.93 21.11 -6.73
C LEU A 151 -14.96 20.11 -6.11
N LEU A 152 -15.46 19.15 -5.32
CA LEU A 152 -14.62 18.14 -4.69
C LEU A 152 -13.87 17.29 -5.73
N GLY A 153 -14.55 16.88 -6.79
CA GLY A 153 -13.96 16.12 -7.89
C GLY A 153 -12.87 16.89 -8.63
N ILE A 154 -13.13 18.16 -8.98
CA ILE A 154 -12.14 19.02 -9.65
C ILE A 154 -10.91 19.22 -8.79
N PHE A 155 -11.06 19.59 -7.52
CA PHE A 155 -9.93 19.82 -6.62
C PHE A 155 -9.09 18.54 -6.44
N ALA A 156 -9.71 17.36 -6.44
CA ALA A 156 -9.01 16.10 -6.37
C ALA A 156 -8.23 15.75 -7.66
N ILE A 157 -8.81 16.06 -8.83
CA ILE A 157 -8.26 15.65 -10.13
C ILE A 157 -7.17 16.59 -10.64
N ILE A 158 -7.29 17.91 -10.41
CA ILE A 158 -6.37 18.92 -10.93
C ILE A 158 -4.89 18.58 -10.66
N PRO A 159 -4.45 18.27 -9.43
CA PRO A 159 -3.02 18.02 -9.18
C PRO A 159 -2.51 16.77 -9.91
N ILE A 160 -3.33 15.73 -10.01
CA ILE A 160 -2.98 14.50 -10.74
C ILE A 160 -2.92 14.77 -12.24
N ALA A 161 -3.86 15.56 -12.77
CA ALA A 161 -3.87 15.94 -14.18
C ALA A 161 -2.65 16.79 -14.54
N LEU A 162 -2.27 17.75 -13.70
CA LEU A 162 -1.06 18.54 -13.87
C LEU A 162 0.20 17.66 -13.86
N TYR A 163 0.29 16.71 -12.92
CA TYR A 163 1.40 15.76 -12.90
C TYR A 163 1.40 14.85 -14.14
N GLY A 164 0.23 14.35 -14.56
CA GLY A 164 0.09 13.58 -15.79
C GLY A 164 0.50 14.36 -17.04
N LEU A 165 0.12 15.64 -17.11
CA LEU A 165 0.53 16.52 -18.20
C LEU A 165 2.03 16.74 -18.24
N THR A 166 2.66 17.02 -17.08
CA THR A 166 4.13 17.16 -17.02
C THR A 166 4.82 15.84 -17.42
N SER A 167 4.31 14.69 -16.99
CA SER A 167 4.82 13.37 -17.41
C SER A 167 4.72 13.20 -18.93
N TYR A 168 3.57 13.50 -19.51
CA TYR A 168 3.33 13.39 -20.95
C TYR A 168 4.26 14.31 -21.77
N LEU A 169 4.47 15.54 -21.33
CA LEU A 169 5.38 16.50 -21.98
C LEU A 169 6.85 16.03 -21.98
N HIS A 170 7.23 15.18 -21.01
CA HIS A 170 8.55 14.52 -20.97
C HIS A 170 8.59 13.21 -21.78
N GLY A 171 7.54 12.86 -22.51
CA GLY A 171 7.45 11.63 -23.31
C GLY A 171 7.19 10.37 -22.45
N TRP A 172 6.75 10.53 -21.20
CA TRP A 172 6.37 9.45 -20.31
C TRP A 172 4.88 9.12 -20.43
N PHE A 173 4.43 8.06 -19.74
CA PHE A 173 3.01 7.79 -19.66
C PHE A 173 2.31 8.85 -18.79
N TRP A 174 1.02 9.08 -19.07
CA TRP A 174 0.18 9.98 -18.27
C TRP A 174 0.10 9.55 -16.79
N LEU A 175 -0.02 8.25 -16.55
CA LEU A 175 0.00 7.68 -15.22
C LEU A 175 1.39 7.09 -14.91
N PRO A 176 1.83 7.09 -13.64
CA PRO A 176 3.09 6.49 -13.24
C PRO A 176 3.19 5.00 -13.64
N ASN A 177 4.38 4.57 -14.02
CA ASN A 177 4.63 3.17 -14.37
C ASN A 177 4.21 2.20 -13.27
N SER A 178 4.38 2.58 -12.01
CA SER A 178 3.94 1.78 -10.86
C SER A 178 2.43 1.53 -10.82
N VAL A 179 1.62 2.50 -11.25
CA VAL A 179 0.17 2.36 -11.36
C VAL A 179 -0.19 1.49 -12.56
N LEU A 180 0.45 1.74 -13.71
CA LEU A 180 0.17 1.01 -14.96
C LEU A 180 0.60 -0.46 -14.93
N LEU A 181 1.75 -0.78 -14.30
CA LEU A 181 2.29 -2.13 -14.25
C LEU A 181 1.77 -2.98 -13.08
N LYS A 182 1.23 -2.34 -12.04
CA LYS A 182 0.66 -3.02 -10.87
C LYS A 182 -0.87 -3.01 -10.84
N GLY A 183 -1.51 -2.13 -11.61
CA GLY A 183 -2.97 -2.06 -11.70
C GLY A 183 -3.55 -3.30 -12.39
N HIS A 184 -4.70 -3.75 -11.93
CA HIS A 184 -5.46 -4.83 -12.53
C HIS A 184 -6.63 -4.25 -13.32
N LEU A 185 -6.36 -3.83 -14.57
CA LEU A 185 -7.44 -3.53 -15.49
C LEU A 185 -7.91 -4.84 -16.13
N PRO A 186 -9.19 -5.23 -16.00
CA PRO A 186 -9.71 -6.43 -16.62
C PRO A 186 -9.61 -6.37 -18.14
N ASP A 187 -9.17 -7.46 -18.77
CA ASP A 187 -9.19 -7.59 -20.22
C ASP A 187 -10.63 -7.90 -20.68
N ILE A 188 -11.34 -6.87 -21.12
CA ILE A 188 -12.74 -6.98 -21.60
C ILE A 188 -12.91 -7.88 -22.83
N LYS A 189 -11.83 -8.27 -23.50
CA LYS A 189 -11.88 -9.17 -24.66
C LYS A 189 -11.93 -10.64 -24.27
N SER A 190 -11.69 -10.98 -23.00
CA SER A 190 -11.73 -12.35 -22.50
C SER A 190 -12.94 -12.58 -21.57
N ALA A 191 -13.51 -13.79 -21.59
CA ALA A 191 -14.61 -14.16 -20.69
C ALA A 191 -14.23 -14.01 -19.21
N THR A 192 -12.99 -14.36 -18.87
CA THR A 192 -12.43 -14.17 -17.53
C THR A 192 -12.29 -12.70 -17.16
N GLY A 193 -11.94 -11.82 -18.10
CA GLY A 193 -11.87 -10.39 -17.88
C GLY A 193 -13.24 -9.76 -17.67
N VAL A 194 -14.26 -10.22 -18.40
CA VAL A 194 -15.66 -9.83 -18.16
C VAL A 194 -16.11 -10.25 -16.77
N MET A 195 -15.85 -11.49 -16.34
CA MET A 195 -16.13 -11.94 -14.97
C MET A 195 -15.38 -11.10 -13.91
N GLN A 196 -14.16 -10.67 -14.20
CA GLN A 196 -13.40 -9.77 -13.34
C GLN A 196 -14.09 -8.42 -13.18
N LEU A 197 -14.69 -7.86 -14.22
CA LEU A 197 -15.48 -6.62 -14.15
C LEU A 197 -16.68 -6.75 -13.18
N PHE A 198 -17.34 -7.90 -13.14
CA PHE A 198 -18.50 -8.16 -12.28
C PHE A 198 -18.14 -8.60 -10.84
N GLY A 199 -16.94 -8.27 -10.36
CA GLY A 199 -16.60 -8.46 -8.96
C GLY A 199 -15.89 -9.78 -8.61
N TYR A 200 -15.51 -10.58 -9.60
CA TYR A 200 -14.79 -11.84 -9.35
C TYR A 200 -13.43 -11.61 -8.66
N THR A 201 -12.75 -10.52 -8.99
CA THR A 201 -11.49 -10.14 -8.33
C THR A 201 -11.74 -9.72 -6.88
N SER A 202 -12.79 -8.93 -6.63
CA SER A 202 -13.20 -8.54 -5.27
C SER A 202 -13.54 -9.76 -4.43
N TYR A 203 -14.29 -10.71 -4.97
CA TYR A 203 -14.64 -11.97 -4.29
C TYR A 203 -13.39 -12.78 -3.92
N LYS A 204 -12.46 -13.00 -4.86
CA LYS A 204 -11.18 -13.69 -4.57
C LYS A 204 -10.36 -12.98 -3.49
N ASN A 205 -10.26 -11.66 -3.55
CA ASN A 205 -9.52 -10.87 -2.58
C ASN A 205 -10.18 -10.93 -1.20
N LEU A 206 -11.51 -10.91 -1.15
CA LEU A 206 -12.28 -11.03 0.08
C LEU A 206 -12.03 -12.37 0.79
N LEU A 207 -12.03 -13.47 0.04
CA LEU A 207 -11.73 -14.81 0.60
C LEU A 207 -10.31 -14.91 1.15
N LYS A 208 -9.36 -14.20 0.55
CA LYS A 208 -7.95 -14.15 1.01
C LYS A 208 -7.73 -13.20 2.18
N SER A 209 -8.72 -12.38 2.52
CA SER A 209 -8.62 -11.32 3.52
C SER A 209 -9.73 -11.44 4.57
N PRO A 210 -9.70 -12.51 5.39
CA PRO A 210 -10.78 -12.78 6.36
C PRO A 210 -11.00 -11.62 7.33
N HIS A 211 -9.97 -10.87 7.70
CA HIS A 211 -10.11 -9.69 8.56
C HIS A 211 -10.97 -8.58 7.95
N ILE A 212 -10.89 -8.34 6.63
CA ILE A 212 -11.77 -7.40 5.92
C ILE A 212 -13.18 -7.98 5.78
N PHE A 213 -13.30 -9.28 5.46
CA PHE A 213 -14.58 -9.96 5.37
C PHE A 213 -15.40 -9.81 6.65
N PHE A 214 -14.78 -10.09 7.81
CA PHE A 214 -15.46 -9.95 9.09
C PHE A 214 -15.73 -8.50 9.47
N LEU A 215 -14.85 -7.58 9.11
CA LEU A 215 -15.09 -6.16 9.29
C LEU A 215 -16.32 -5.69 8.48
N ILE A 216 -16.47 -6.15 7.24
CA ILE A 216 -17.66 -5.87 6.41
C ILE A 216 -18.93 -6.48 7.05
N ILE A 217 -18.87 -7.71 7.52
CA ILE A 217 -20.01 -8.33 8.21
C ILE A 217 -20.43 -7.52 9.45
N ALA A 218 -19.47 -7.15 10.30
CA ALA A 218 -19.74 -6.35 11.48
C ALA A 218 -20.42 -5.01 11.11
N VAL A 219 -19.92 -4.37 10.08
CA VAL A 219 -20.44 -3.12 9.54
C VAL A 219 -21.84 -3.28 8.97
N LEU A 220 -22.14 -4.35 8.23
CA LEU A 220 -23.47 -4.62 7.67
C LEU A 220 -24.51 -4.89 8.78
N ILE A 221 -24.11 -5.61 9.83
CA ILE A 221 -24.96 -5.82 11.02
C ILE A 221 -25.30 -4.48 11.67
N LEU A 222 -24.31 -3.61 11.87
CA LEU A 222 -24.52 -2.29 12.46
C LEU A 222 -25.35 -1.39 11.54
N TYR A 223 -25.14 -1.46 10.23
CA TYR A 223 -25.91 -0.68 9.26
C TYR A 223 -27.39 -1.06 9.23
N SER A 224 -27.73 -2.34 9.40
CA SER A 224 -29.10 -2.82 9.45
C SER A 224 -29.84 -2.45 10.74
N TYR A 225 -29.11 -2.05 11.78
CA TYR A 225 -29.67 -1.74 13.07
C TYR A 225 -30.04 -0.26 13.15
N ARG A 226 -31.32 0.08 13.04
CA ARG A 226 -31.86 1.44 13.24
C ARG A 226 -32.21 1.64 14.72
N HIS A 227 -31.53 2.56 15.39
CA HIS A 227 -31.91 3.03 16.73
C HIS A 227 -32.38 4.49 16.70
N ASN A 228 -33.43 4.78 17.49
CA ASN A 228 -34.19 6.05 17.42
C ASN A 228 -33.54 7.22 18.19
N LYS A 229 -32.29 7.09 18.63
CA LYS A 229 -31.60 8.09 19.47
C LYS A 229 -30.54 8.83 18.67
N GLN A 230 -30.57 10.16 18.69
CA GLN A 230 -29.61 11.07 18.05
C GLN A 230 -29.42 10.87 16.52
N LYS A 231 -30.42 11.27 15.76
CA LYS A 231 -30.50 11.14 14.29
C LYS A 231 -29.19 11.55 13.56
N GLU A 232 -28.58 12.68 13.94
CA GLU A 232 -27.38 13.20 13.27
C GLU A 232 -26.14 12.32 13.50
N VAL A 233 -25.90 11.86 14.72
CA VAL A 233 -24.74 11.01 15.04
C VAL A 233 -24.86 9.66 14.33
N TRP A 234 -26.05 9.09 14.31
CA TRP A 234 -26.33 7.84 13.61
C TRP A 234 -26.17 7.99 12.09
N GLU A 235 -26.66 9.08 11.53
CA GLU A 235 -26.53 9.35 10.09
C GLU A 235 -25.06 9.51 9.68
N ASN A 236 -24.23 10.19 10.46
CA ASN A 236 -22.78 10.27 10.25
C ASN A 236 -22.13 8.89 10.26
N GLY A 237 -22.46 8.07 11.23
CA GLY A 237 -21.95 6.69 11.32
C GLY A 237 -22.32 5.85 10.10
N GLN A 238 -23.58 5.89 9.66
CA GLN A 238 -24.06 5.18 8.49
C GLN A 238 -23.37 5.63 7.20
N LEU A 239 -23.11 6.93 7.05
CA LEU A 239 -22.40 7.48 5.89
C LEU A 239 -20.93 7.00 5.87
N MET A 240 -20.24 7.05 7.02
CA MET A 240 -18.88 6.51 7.10
C MET A 240 -18.82 5.03 6.75
N ILE A 241 -19.79 4.25 7.23
CA ILE A 241 -19.95 2.83 6.91
C ILE A 241 -20.16 2.62 5.39
N ALA A 242 -21.07 3.37 4.78
CA ALA A 242 -21.36 3.27 3.34
C ALA A 242 -20.13 3.60 2.50
N ILE A 243 -19.42 4.70 2.86
CA ILE A 243 -18.17 5.09 2.20
C ILE A 243 -17.12 3.96 2.33
N PHE A 244 -16.95 3.40 3.53
CA PHE A 244 -16.02 2.30 3.77
C PHE A 244 -16.34 1.07 2.91
N ILE A 245 -17.59 0.59 2.90
CA ILE A 245 -17.98 -0.62 2.16
C ILE A 245 -17.72 -0.43 0.66
N ILE A 246 -18.25 0.65 0.08
CA ILE A 246 -18.16 0.87 -1.37
C ILE A 246 -16.69 1.06 -1.78
N THR A 247 -15.93 1.84 -1.02
CA THR A 247 -14.48 2.04 -1.28
C THR A 247 -13.71 0.73 -1.18
N THR A 248 -14.04 -0.14 -0.21
CA THR A 248 -13.39 -1.45 -0.04
C THR A 248 -13.64 -2.34 -1.25
N PHE A 249 -14.87 -2.40 -1.77
CA PHE A 249 -15.17 -3.16 -2.97
C PHE A 249 -14.43 -2.62 -4.20
N LEU A 250 -14.39 -1.31 -4.41
CA LEU A 250 -13.65 -0.70 -5.51
C LEU A 250 -12.15 -0.99 -5.41
N HIS A 251 -11.58 -0.87 -4.22
CA HIS A 251 -10.15 -1.18 -4.00
C HIS A 251 -9.86 -2.66 -4.28
N MET A 252 -10.66 -3.58 -3.78
CA MET A 252 -10.51 -5.02 -4.02
C MET A 252 -10.63 -5.39 -5.49
N GLN A 253 -11.41 -4.62 -6.26
CA GLN A 253 -11.65 -4.86 -7.68
C GLN A 253 -10.51 -4.39 -8.56
N PHE A 254 -9.96 -3.21 -8.31
CA PHE A 254 -9.09 -2.49 -9.24
C PHE A 254 -7.66 -2.28 -8.75
N SER A 255 -7.35 -2.58 -7.48
CA SER A 255 -6.03 -2.36 -6.91
C SER A 255 -5.41 -3.64 -6.37
N LEU A 256 -4.08 -3.59 -6.13
CA LEU A 256 -3.39 -4.65 -5.41
C LEU A 256 -3.91 -4.71 -3.98
N PHE A 257 -4.13 -5.94 -3.54
CA PHE A 257 -4.55 -6.24 -2.20
C PHE A 257 -3.49 -7.11 -1.53
N TYR A 258 -3.18 -6.82 -0.26
CA TYR A 258 -2.28 -7.65 0.52
C TYR A 258 -0.81 -7.66 0.01
N TRP A 259 0.05 -6.92 0.60
CA TRP A 259 1.51 -7.06 0.54
C TRP A 259 2.09 -6.49 1.81
N PHE A 260 2.48 -7.35 2.73
CA PHE A 260 3.02 -6.99 4.04
C PHE A 260 2.19 -5.87 4.74
N TYR A 261 0.85 -6.06 4.79
CA TYR A 261 -0.13 -5.19 5.44
C TYR A 261 -0.30 -3.77 4.86
N ARG A 262 0.36 -3.43 3.75
CA ARG A 262 0.43 -2.05 3.22
C ARG A 262 -0.84 -1.58 2.54
N TYR A 263 -1.28 -2.35 1.55
CA TYR A 263 -2.32 -1.87 0.62
C TYR A 263 -3.71 -1.81 1.25
N ASP A 264 -4.01 -2.65 2.23
CA ASP A 264 -5.28 -2.71 2.94
C ASP A 264 -5.29 -1.90 4.25
N ALA A 265 -4.16 -1.31 4.67
CA ALA A 265 -4.03 -0.62 5.95
C ALA A 265 -5.08 0.48 6.15
N TYR A 266 -5.26 1.35 5.15
CA TYR A 266 -6.23 2.44 5.27
C TYR A 266 -7.67 1.94 5.34
N LEU A 267 -8.01 0.83 4.67
CA LEU A 267 -9.33 0.21 4.74
C LEU A 267 -9.59 -0.37 6.13
N VAL A 268 -8.61 -1.08 6.70
CA VAL A 268 -8.73 -1.64 8.06
C VAL A 268 -8.93 -0.53 9.08
N ALA A 269 -8.09 0.50 9.05
CA ALA A 269 -8.21 1.64 9.95
C ALA A 269 -9.54 2.38 9.78
N LEU A 270 -9.95 2.61 8.53
CA LEU A 270 -11.20 3.28 8.21
C LEU A 270 -12.42 2.47 8.65
N GLY A 271 -12.40 1.14 8.46
CA GLY A 271 -13.47 0.27 8.92
C GLY A 271 -13.60 0.26 10.45
N LEU A 272 -12.48 0.15 11.17
CA LEU A 272 -12.47 0.23 12.64
C LEU A 272 -12.98 1.61 13.13
N PHE A 273 -12.55 2.69 12.49
CA PHE A 273 -13.02 4.03 12.80
C PHE A 273 -14.52 4.19 12.53
N ALA A 274 -15.01 3.69 11.39
CA ALA A 274 -16.41 3.82 10.97
C ALA A 274 -17.39 3.05 11.88
N ILE A 275 -16.97 1.90 12.43
CA ILE A 275 -17.83 1.10 13.32
C ILE A 275 -17.86 1.61 14.75
N ALA A 276 -16.85 2.38 15.18
CA ALA A 276 -16.69 2.72 16.60
C ALA A 276 -17.91 3.45 17.20
N ILE A 277 -18.43 4.45 16.49
CA ILE A 277 -19.57 5.25 16.97
C ILE A 277 -20.87 4.44 16.94
N PRO A 278 -21.26 3.80 15.80
CA PRO A 278 -22.48 2.98 15.76
C PRO A 278 -22.45 1.79 16.72
N LEU A 279 -21.28 1.19 16.93
CA LEU A 279 -21.14 0.07 17.88
C LEU A 279 -21.37 0.51 19.31
N TYR A 280 -20.86 1.67 19.70
CA TYR A 280 -21.10 2.22 21.03
C TYR A 280 -22.59 2.47 21.30
N GLU A 281 -23.33 2.97 20.34
CA GLU A 281 -24.77 3.18 20.46
C GLU A 281 -25.59 1.85 20.46
N TYR A 282 -25.08 0.85 19.76
CA TYR A 282 -25.73 -0.47 19.68
C TYR A 282 -25.59 -1.29 20.98
N LEU A 283 -24.40 -1.29 21.60
CA LEU A 283 -24.09 -2.14 22.75
C LEU A 283 -25.01 -1.93 23.96
N PRO A 284 -25.29 -0.70 24.47
CA PRO A 284 -26.12 -0.50 25.63
C PRO A 284 -27.56 -0.97 25.43
N SER A 285 -28.11 -0.76 24.27
CA SER A 285 -29.49 -1.16 23.96
C SER A 285 -29.69 -2.68 23.95
N ARG A 286 -28.63 -3.43 23.63
CA ARG A 286 -28.66 -4.91 23.66
C ARG A 286 -28.35 -5.46 25.04
N LEU A 287 -27.42 -4.86 25.77
CA LEU A 287 -27.06 -5.31 27.12
C LEU A 287 -28.22 -5.13 28.11
N GLN A 288 -29.05 -4.08 27.96
CA GLN A 288 -30.26 -3.87 28.76
C GLN A 288 -31.39 -4.88 28.46
N GLN A 289 -31.37 -5.51 27.29
CA GLN A 289 -32.36 -6.54 26.91
C GLN A 289 -31.97 -7.95 27.38
N ILE A 290 -30.79 -8.12 27.98
CA ILE A 290 -30.28 -9.40 28.45
C ILE A 290 -30.94 -9.75 29.79
N SER A 291 -32.19 -10.23 29.77
CA SER A 291 -32.76 -11.03 30.85
C SER A 291 -32.23 -12.46 30.71
N ILE A 292 -31.52 -12.96 31.74
CA ILE A 292 -30.95 -14.30 31.77
C ILE A 292 -32.08 -15.33 31.89
N ASN A 293 -32.71 -15.66 30.78
CA ASN A 293 -33.70 -16.74 30.72
C ASN A 293 -33.04 -17.99 30.13
N LYS A 294 -33.22 -19.18 30.74
CA LYS A 294 -32.57 -20.44 30.34
C LYS A 294 -32.80 -20.84 28.85
N THR A 295 -33.87 -20.35 28.25
CA THR A 295 -34.14 -20.54 26.81
C THR A 295 -33.27 -19.73 25.87
N ILE A 296 -32.49 -18.79 26.40
CA ILE A 296 -31.68 -17.85 25.61
C ILE A 296 -30.19 -18.28 25.60
N LEU A 297 -29.77 -19.20 26.48
CA LEU A 297 -28.39 -19.69 26.60
C LEU A 297 -27.78 -20.15 25.25
N PRO A 298 -28.46 -20.94 24.40
CA PRO A 298 -27.90 -21.34 23.10
C PRO A 298 -27.67 -20.16 22.14
N LYS A 299 -28.48 -19.10 22.22
CA LYS A 299 -28.28 -17.87 21.43
C LYS A 299 -27.03 -17.11 21.87
N TYR A 300 -26.74 -17.06 23.18
CA TYR A 300 -25.50 -16.44 23.68
C TYR A 300 -24.27 -17.26 23.39
N VAL A 301 -24.36 -18.58 23.46
CA VAL A 301 -23.27 -19.49 23.05
C VAL A 301 -23.00 -19.30 21.56
N ALA A 302 -24.02 -19.25 20.70
CA ALA A 302 -23.86 -18.98 19.27
C ALA A 302 -23.25 -17.59 19.02
N LEU A 303 -23.69 -16.55 19.74
CA LEU A 303 -23.16 -15.21 19.61
C LEU A 303 -21.69 -15.13 20.08
N LEU A 304 -21.35 -15.78 21.20
CA LEU A 304 -19.99 -15.87 21.70
C LEU A 304 -19.08 -16.63 20.72
N THR A 305 -19.55 -17.76 20.21
CA THR A 305 -18.83 -18.56 19.21
C THR A 305 -18.60 -17.75 17.94
N LEU A 306 -19.64 -17.07 17.45
CA LEU A 306 -19.53 -16.17 16.31
C LEU A 306 -18.54 -15.03 16.58
N SER A 307 -18.60 -14.41 17.75
CA SER A 307 -17.68 -13.34 18.15
C SER A 307 -16.25 -13.84 18.22
N LEU A 308 -15.99 -15.02 18.77
CA LEU A 308 -14.67 -15.65 18.81
C LEU A 308 -14.18 -15.94 17.39
N PHE A 309 -15.05 -16.45 16.53
CA PHE A 309 -14.71 -16.73 15.13
C PHE A 309 -14.38 -15.44 14.34
N LEU A 310 -15.04 -14.33 14.66
CA LEU A 310 -14.76 -13.01 14.08
C LEU A 310 -13.45 -12.40 14.61
N ILE A 311 -13.09 -12.67 15.86
CA ILE A 311 -11.89 -12.12 16.49
C ILE A 311 -10.61 -12.88 16.08
N LEU A 312 -10.70 -14.18 15.81
CA LEU A 312 -9.53 -15.02 15.46
C LEU A 312 -8.69 -14.51 14.28
N PRO A 313 -9.25 -14.12 13.13
CA PRO A 313 -8.47 -13.58 12.02
C PRO A 313 -7.81 -12.23 12.33
N ILE A 314 -8.46 -11.41 13.16
CA ILE A 314 -7.93 -10.13 13.63
C ILE A 314 -6.74 -10.37 14.55
N PHE A 315 -6.88 -11.27 15.50
CA PHE A 315 -5.79 -11.65 16.40
C PHE A 315 -4.62 -12.30 15.66
N SER A 316 -4.93 -13.17 14.70
CA SER A 316 -3.92 -13.75 13.81
C SER A 316 -3.15 -12.67 13.05
N ARG A 317 -3.83 -11.65 12.51
CA ARG A 317 -3.20 -10.52 11.82
C ARG A 317 -2.23 -9.77 12.72
N ILE A 318 -2.64 -9.44 13.95
CA ILE A 318 -1.79 -8.78 14.95
C ILE A 318 -0.55 -9.62 15.25
N LYS A 319 -0.77 -10.89 15.61
CA LYS A 319 0.31 -11.84 15.95
C LYS A 319 1.32 -11.96 14.83
N TRP A 320 0.85 -12.19 13.60
CA TRP A 320 1.74 -12.36 12.46
C TRP A 320 2.47 -11.05 12.08
N ALA A 321 1.82 -9.89 12.18
CA ALA A 321 2.48 -8.61 11.94
C ALA A 321 3.65 -8.38 12.90
N ILE A 322 3.47 -8.67 14.18
CA ILE A 322 4.52 -8.53 15.21
C ILE A 322 5.65 -9.53 14.97
N ILE A 323 5.33 -10.81 14.69
CA ILE A 323 6.34 -11.86 14.49
C ILE A 323 7.12 -11.63 13.17
N GLN A 324 6.45 -11.16 12.11
CA GLN A 324 7.09 -10.98 10.81
C GLN A 324 7.92 -9.69 10.71
N LEU A 325 7.67 -8.70 11.55
CA LEU A 325 8.40 -7.43 11.48
C LEU A 325 9.92 -7.58 11.63
N PRO A 326 10.45 -8.25 12.66
CA PRO A 326 11.91 -8.48 12.76
C PRO A 326 12.46 -9.27 11.57
N ARG A 327 11.71 -10.27 11.09
CA ARG A 327 12.12 -11.05 9.90
C ARG A 327 12.17 -10.20 8.65
N ALA A 328 11.19 -9.34 8.45
CA ALA A 328 11.14 -8.44 7.31
C ALA A 328 12.32 -7.45 7.29
N THR A 329 12.65 -6.86 8.44
CA THR A 329 13.82 -5.96 8.56
C THR A 329 15.12 -6.70 8.30
N THR A 330 15.27 -7.92 8.84
CA THR A 330 16.43 -8.79 8.54
C THR A 330 16.52 -9.12 7.05
N ASN A 331 15.41 -9.46 6.40
CA ASN A 331 15.42 -9.79 4.96
C ASN A 331 15.86 -8.59 4.10
N ILE A 332 15.40 -7.38 4.41
CA ILE A 332 15.83 -6.17 3.70
C ILE A 332 17.33 -5.91 3.93
N TYR A 333 17.79 -6.04 5.18
CA TYR A 333 19.20 -5.89 5.52
C TYR A 333 20.10 -6.91 4.82
N GLU A 334 19.69 -8.19 4.80
CA GLU A 334 20.46 -9.27 4.20
C GLU A 334 20.42 -9.26 2.66
N GLN A 335 19.43 -8.65 2.02
CA GLN A 335 19.32 -8.70 0.57
C GLN A 335 19.48 -7.31 -0.06
N GLN A 336 18.49 -6.43 -0.01
CA GLN A 336 18.53 -5.15 -0.73
C GLN A 336 19.63 -4.23 -0.23
N TYR A 337 19.83 -4.17 1.09
CA TYR A 337 20.87 -3.33 1.69
C TYR A 337 22.27 -3.82 1.31
N GLN A 338 22.51 -5.15 1.36
CA GLN A 338 23.80 -5.72 0.96
C GLN A 338 24.07 -5.57 -0.54
N MET A 339 23.05 -5.70 -1.40
CA MET A 339 23.21 -5.38 -2.83
C MET A 339 23.60 -3.91 -3.04
N GLY A 340 22.97 -3.00 -2.31
CA GLY A 340 23.30 -1.57 -2.38
C GLY A 340 24.74 -1.29 -1.94
N LEU A 341 25.20 -1.89 -0.83
CA LEU A 341 26.59 -1.75 -0.36
C LEU A 341 27.61 -2.32 -1.34
N PHE A 342 27.33 -3.50 -1.91
CA PHE A 342 28.17 -4.11 -2.94
C PHE A 342 28.32 -3.20 -4.15
N LEU A 343 27.23 -2.67 -4.66
CA LEU A 343 27.26 -1.77 -5.82
C LEU A 343 27.90 -0.44 -5.49
N LYS A 344 27.69 0.11 -4.29
CA LYS A 344 28.36 1.33 -3.81
C LYS A 344 29.88 1.17 -3.78
N GLN A 345 30.36 0.03 -3.34
CA GLN A 345 31.80 -0.22 -3.18
C GLN A 345 32.51 -0.47 -4.51
N PHE A 346 31.88 -1.19 -5.47
CA PHE A 346 32.57 -1.70 -6.65
C PHE A 346 32.06 -1.13 -7.99
N TYR A 347 30.86 -0.55 -8.03
CA TYR A 347 30.19 -0.18 -9.28
C TYR A 347 29.70 1.27 -9.31
N HIS A 348 30.37 2.17 -8.57
CA HIS A 348 30.05 3.59 -8.62
C HIS A 348 30.04 4.10 -10.07
N ASN A 349 29.05 4.91 -10.43
CA ASN A 349 28.82 5.51 -11.75
C ASN A 349 28.84 4.50 -12.94
N THR A 350 28.66 3.21 -12.66
CA THR A 350 28.69 2.12 -13.66
C THR A 350 27.27 1.77 -14.12
N PRO A 351 27.07 1.44 -15.43
CA PRO A 351 25.79 0.94 -15.92
C PRO A 351 25.49 -0.48 -15.39
N VAL A 352 24.45 -0.60 -14.58
CA VAL A 352 24.03 -1.85 -13.93
C VAL A 352 22.53 -2.10 -14.16
N ALA A 353 22.15 -3.31 -14.50
CA ALA A 353 20.76 -3.72 -14.61
C ALA A 353 20.27 -4.39 -13.32
N VAL A 354 19.10 -3.98 -12.84
CA VAL A 354 18.49 -4.54 -11.64
C VAL A 354 16.98 -4.69 -11.82
N ASN A 355 16.33 -5.48 -10.98
CA ASN A 355 14.88 -5.56 -10.95
C ASN A 355 14.24 -5.05 -9.64
N ASP A 356 15.05 -4.70 -8.66
CA ASP A 356 14.63 -4.06 -7.41
C ASP A 356 15.46 -2.80 -7.18
N ILE A 357 14.84 -1.64 -7.37
CA ILE A 357 15.54 -0.36 -7.52
C ILE A 357 15.62 0.48 -6.23
N GLY A 358 14.87 0.12 -5.17
CA GLY A 358 14.71 0.96 -3.99
C GLY A 358 16.02 1.25 -3.26
N ALA A 359 16.46 0.33 -2.40
CA ALA A 359 17.67 0.48 -1.59
C ALA A 359 18.94 0.59 -2.44
N ILE A 360 18.99 -0.08 -3.58
CA ILE A 360 20.14 -0.04 -4.50
C ILE A 360 20.41 1.40 -4.95
N ASN A 361 19.40 2.10 -5.48
CA ASN A 361 19.59 3.48 -5.95
C ASN A 361 19.73 4.50 -4.82
N PHE A 362 19.25 4.18 -3.63
CA PHE A 362 19.45 5.02 -2.47
C PHE A 362 20.88 4.97 -1.94
N LEU A 363 21.48 3.77 -1.94
CA LEU A 363 22.82 3.54 -1.37
C LEU A 363 23.96 3.69 -2.37
N ALA A 364 23.72 3.28 -3.63
CA ALA A 364 24.74 3.21 -4.68
C ALA A 364 24.44 4.21 -5.80
N ASP A 365 25.47 5.01 -6.14
CA ASP A 365 25.43 5.92 -7.28
C ASP A 365 25.80 5.14 -8.56
N ILE A 366 24.81 4.47 -9.16
CA ILE A 366 24.94 3.67 -10.38
C ILE A 366 24.10 4.25 -11.52
N LYS A 367 24.48 3.96 -12.76
CA LYS A 367 23.61 4.19 -13.92
C LYS A 367 22.64 3.04 -14.05
N CYS A 368 21.51 3.14 -13.31
CA CYS A 368 20.56 2.06 -13.13
C CYS A 368 19.68 1.82 -14.36
N LEU A 369 19.66 0.58 -14.87
CA LEU A 369 18.63 0.08 -15.77
C LEU A 369 17.63 -0.77 -14.98
N ASP A 370 16.44 -0.26 -14.77
CA ASP A 370 15.36 -1.00 -14.10
C ASP A 370 14.68 -1.95 -15.09
N LEU A 371 14.96 -3.24 -14.99
CA LEU A 371 14.34 -4.29 -15.80
C LEU A 371 12.93 -4.67 -15.31
N TRP A 372 12.50 -4.19 -14.13
CA TRP A 372 11.11 -4.31 -13.73
C TRP A 372 10.22 -3.27 -14.43
N GLY A 373 10.78 -2.11 -14.78
CA GLY A 373 10.13 -1.07 -15.56
C GLY A 373 9.42 0.01 -14.77
N LEU A 374 9.61 0.08 -13.45
CA LEU A 374 9.05 1.19 -12.66
C LEU A 374 9.77 2.50 -12.99
N GLY A 375 11.10 2.46 -13.08
CA GLY A 375 11.97 3.59 -13.40
C GLY A 375 12.45 3.66 -14.85
N SER A 376 12.15 2.65 -15.69
CA SER A 376 12.54 2.59 -17.11
C SER A 376 11.32 2.62 -18.03
N MET A 377 11.21 3.69 -18.82
CA MET A 377 10.11 3.88 -19.77
C MET A 377 10.12 2.85 -20.90
N GLU A 378 11.31 2.49 -21.41
CA GLU A 378 11.48 1.51 -22.48
C GLU A 378 11.00 0.12 -22.02
N VAL A 379 11.41 -0.30 -20.81
CA VAL A 379 10.98 -1.58 -20.23
C VAL A 379 9.46 -1.58 -19.98
N ALA A 380 8.92 -0.47 -19.48
CA ALA A 380 7.48 -0.34 -19.23
C ALA A 380 6.67 -0.45 -20.55
N ARG A 381 7.13 0.19 -21.63
CA ARG A 381 6.50 0.08 -22.96
C ARG A 381 6.50 -1.37 -23.46
N ASN A 382 7.66 -2.03 -23.48
CA ASN A 382 7.80 -3.40 -23.96
C ASN A 382 6.96 -4.40 -23.14
N LYS A 383 6.82 -4.18 -21.82
CA LYS A 383 5.94 -5.00 -20.99
C LYS A 383 4.46 -4.82 -21.32
N ARG A 384 4.04 -3.60 -21.64
CA ARG A 384 2.64 -3.32 -21.99
C ARG A 384 2.25 -3.84 -23.37
N THR A 385 3.19 -3.88 -24.32
CA THR A 385 2.98 -4.51 -25.65
C THR A 385 3.11 -6.03 -25.63
N GLY A 386 3.53 -6.62 -24.51
CA GLY A 386 3.78 -8.06 -24.39
C GLY A 386 5.10 -8.52 -25.01
N GLU A 387 5.93 -7.61 -25.48
CA GLU A 387 7.18 -7.90 -26.20
C GLU A 387 8.39 -8.08 -25.29
N PHE A 388 8.25 -7.88 -23.97
CA PHE A 388 9.37 -7.93 -23.01
C PHE A 388 9.85 -9.36 -22.77
N GLY A 389 10.80 -9.80 -23.58
CA GLY A 389 11.41 -11.11 -23.55
C GLY A 389 12.94 -11.06 -23.55
N ARG A 390 13.55 -12.23 -23.75
CA ARG A 390 15.02 -12.42 -23.76
C ARG A 390 15.74 -11.52 -24.75
N LYS A 391 15.23 -11.41 -25.98
CA LYS A 391 15.81 -10.60 -27.04
C LYS A 391 15.81 -9.12 -26.64
N GLN A 392 14.68 -8.59 -26.19
CA GLN A 392 14.55 -7.18 -25.80
C GLN A 392 15.46 -6.84 -24.62
N ILE A 393 15.60 -7.75 -23.65
CA ILE A 393 16.53 -7.56 -22.53
C ILE A 393 17.97 -7.49 -23.06
N TYR A 394 18.37 -8.40 -23.95
CA TYR A 394 19.70 -8.41 -24.54
C TYR A 394 20.00 -7.13 -25.32
N ASP A 395 19.11 -6.75 -26.24
CA ASP A 395 19.29 -5.57 -27.10
C ASP A 395 19.37 -4.30 -26.24
N LEU A 396 18.48 -4.15 -25.24
CA LEU A 396 18.45 -3.00 -24.36
C LEU A 396 19.71 -2.89 -23.51
N THR A 397 20.17 -3.99 -22.92
CA THR A 397 21.36 -3.98 -22.08
C THR A 397 22.64 -3.74 -22.88
N LYS A 398 22.72 -4.27 -24.12
CA LYS A 398 23.80 -3.98 -25.05
C LYS A 398 23.85 -2.50 -25.44
N THR A 399 22.70 -1.94 -25.84
CA THR A 399 22.60 -0.53 -26.25
C THR A 399 22.98 0.42 -25.11
N LYS A 400 22.64 0.07 -23.86
CA LYS A 400 22.95 0.89 -22.69
C LYS A 400 24.33 0.59 -22.06
N GLY A 401 25.12 -0.29 -22.65
CA GLY A 401 26.45 -0.66 -22.17
C GLY A 401 26.46 -1.26 -20.78
N ILE A 402 25.42 -2.00 -20.41
CA ILE A 402 25.28 -2.60 -19.08
C ILE A 402 26.44 -3.59 -18.84
N LYS A 403 27.07 -3.48 -17.68
CA LYS A 403 28.21 -4.30 -17.31
C LYS A 403 27.79 -5.60 -16.61
N ILE A 404 26.92 -5.46 -15.61
CA ILE A 404 26.42 -6.57 -14.78
C ILE A 404 24.92 -6.45 -14.56
N ALA A 405 24.28 -7.56 -14.15
CA ALA A 405 22.88 -7.56 -13.75
C ALA A 405 22.67 -8.32 -12.44
N LEU A 406 21.80 -7.78 -11.56
CA LEU A 406 21.36 -8.38 -10.30
C LEU A 406 19.86 -8.64 -10.40
N LEU A 407 19.45 -9.92 -10.42
CA LEU A 407 18.08 -10.28 -10.74
C LEU A 407 17.52 -11.42 -9.89
N TYR A 408 16.20 -11.42 -9.69
CA TYR A 408 15.46 -12.56 -9.18
C TYR A 408 15.17 -13.55 -10.31
N GLU A 409 15.97 -14.63 -10.42
CA GLU A 409 15.77 -15.69 -11.41
C GLU A 409 14.75 -16.71 -10.91
N SER A 410 13.47 -16.40 -11.00
CA SER A 410 12.40 -17.28 -10.54
C SER A 410 11.12 -17.10 -11.37
N LYS A 411 10.17 -18.06 -11.22
CA LYS A 411 8.85 -17.99 -11.87
C LYS A 411 8.13 -16.69 -11.50
N GLY A 412 7.62 -16.00 -12.52
CA GLY A 412 6.96 -14.69 -12.37
C GLY A 412 7.91 -13.49 -12.40
N TRP A 413 9.24 -13.72 -12.36
CA TRP A 413 10.27 -12.70 -12.52
C TRP A 413 11.05 -12.90 -13.83
N PHE A 414 12.31 -13.36 -13.76
CA PHE A 414 13.18 -13.46 -14.93
C PHE A 414 13.49 -14.89 -15.37
N LEU A 415 12.92 -15.92 -14.74
CA LEU A 415 13.10 -17.31 -15.18
C LEU A 415 12.69 -17.47 -16.65
N GLY A 416 13.60 -17.97 -17.47
CA GLY A 416 13.40 -18.15 -18.91
C GLY A 416 13.54 -16.88 -19.76
N LYS A 417 13.81 -15.71 -19.13
CA LYS A 417 14.00 -14.43 -19.82
C LYS A 417 15.45 -13.94 -19.83
N ILE A 418 16.35 -14.64 -19.13
CA ILE A 418 17.78 -14.30 -19.10
C ILE A 418 18.39 -14.52 -20.48
N PRO A 419 19.12 -13.54 -21.07
CA PRO A 419 19.84 -13.71 -22.32
C PRO A 419 20.86 -14.87 -22.24
N PHE A 420 20.97 -15.65 -23.30
CA PHE A 420 21.91 -16.79 -23.34
C PHE A 420 23.39 -16.37 -23.30
N GLN A 421 23.66 -15.12 -23.68
CA GLN A 421 25.00 -14.53 -23.71
C GLN A 421 25.50 -14.16 -22.31
N TRP A 422 24.62 -14.12 -21.31
CA TRP A 422 25.00 -13.73 -19.95
C TRP A 422 25.53 -14.94 -19.18
N THR A 423 26.62 -14.72 -18.45
CA THR A 423 27.21 -15.73 -17.58
C THR A 423 26.84 -15.47 -16.12
N LYS A 424 26.33 -16.47 -15.43
CA LYS A 424 26.03 -16.38 -14.00
C LYS A 424 27.32 -16.52 -13.20
N ALA A 425 27.66 -15.49 -12.43
CA ALA A 425 28.83 -15.46 -11.55
C ALA A 425 28.55 -16.07 -10.18
N GLY A 426 27.33 -15.89 -9.66
CA GLY A 426 26.93 -16.45 -8.38
C GLY A 426 25.56 -16.00 -7.90
N GLU A 427 25.25 -16.36 -6.68
CA GLU A 427 23.97 -16.09 -6.01
C GLU A 427 24.13 -15.82 -4.52
N TRP A 428 23.27 -14.96 -4.01
CA TRP A 428 23.04 -14.78 -2.58
C TRP A 428 21.60 -15.16 -2.25
N ARG A 429 21.46 -16.00 -1.22
CA ARG A 429 20.15 -16.48 -0.79
C ARG A 429 19.95 -16.20 0.69
N ILE A 430 18.87 -15.49 1.00
CA ILE A 430 18.38 -15.25 2.36
C ILE A 430 17.46 -16.38 2.83
N SER A 431 17.30 -16.51 4.15
CA SER A 431 16.37 -17.47 4.76
C SER A 431 15.10 -16.77 5.26
N ASN A 432 14.02 -17.54 5.40
CA ASN A 432 12.77 -17.09 6.00
C ASN A 432 12.23 -15.79 5.39
N ASN A 433 12.28 -15.67 4.05
CA ASN A 433 11.84 -14.47 3.33
C ASN A 433 10.33 -14.20 3.51
N VAL A 434 9.99 -13.02 4.03
CA VAL A 434 8.60 -12.57 4.23
C VAL A 434 8.26 -11.28 3.47
N VAL A 435 9.27 -10.53 2.99
CA VAL A 435 9.04 -9.19 2.38
C VAL A 435 9.74 -8.98 1.05
N CYS A 436 10.90 -9.60 0.80
CA CYS A 436 11.63 -9.46 -0.46
C CYS A 436 10.90 -10.16 -1.61
N GLY A 437 11.06 -9.68 -2.82
CA GLY A 437 10.41 -10.23 -4.01
C GLY A 437 10.70 -11.73 -4.20
N LYS A 438 11.95 -12.14 -3.93
CA LYS A 438 12.40 -13.55 -3.83
C LYS A 438 13.51 -13.68 -2.81
N ASP A 439 13.77 -14.92 -2.40
CA ASP A 439 14.84 -15.25 -1.44
C ASP A 439 16.24 -15.22 -2.05
N THR A 440 16.35 -15.38 -3.37
CA THR A 440 17.61 -15.51 -4.09
C THR A 440 17.80 -14.40 -5.11
N VAL A 441 18.97 -13.78 -5.07
CA VAL A 441 19.47 -12.83 -6.06
C VAL A 441 20.60 -13.46 -6.83
N SER A 442 20.51 -13.45 -8.15
CA SER A 442 21.53 -13.96 -9.08
C SER A 442 22.33 -12.82 -9.69
N PHE A 443 23.65 -12.96 -9.74
CA PHE A 443 24.60 -12.00 -10.30
C PHE A 443 25.05 -12.48 -11.69
N TYR A 444 24.80 -11.65 -12.68
CA TYR A 444 25.14 -11.96 -14.08
C TYR A 444 26.19 -11.01 -14.63
N VAL A 445 27.15 -11.58 -15.34
CA VAL A 445 28.03 -10.87 -16.26
C VAL A 445 27.23 -10.58 -17.52
N VAL A 446 27.05 -9.31 -17.86
CA VAL A 446 26.37 -8.86 -19.10
C VAL A 446 27.40 -8.56 -20.18
N ASP A 447 28.45 -7.80 -19.82
CA ASP A 447 29.61 -7.57 -20.66
C ASP A 447 30.70 -8.60 -20.31
N PRO A 448 31.11 -9.47 -21.26
CA PRO A 448 32.10 -10.52 -20.99
C PRO A 448 33.43 -10.00 -20.38
N SER A 449 33.81 -8.77 -20.68
CA SER A 449 35.02 -8.13 -20.12
C SER A 449 34.97 -7.92 -18.60
N GLU A 450 33.77 -7.93 -18.00
CA GLU A 450 33.59 -7.74 -16.55
C GLU A 450 33.64 -9.04 -15.75
N GLU A 451 33.78 -10.23 -16.39
CA GLU A 451 33.66 -11.52 -15.71
C GLU A 451 34.64 -11.67 -14.56
N ASN A 452 35.94 -11.50 -14.84
CA ASN A 452 36.98 -11.64 -13.82
C ASN A 452 36.82 -10.61 -12.70
N LYS A 453 36.44 -9.38 -13.05
CA LYS A 453 36.22 -8.30 -12.10
C LYS A 453 35.02 -8.57 -11.20
N LEU A 454 33.87 -9.02 -11.76
CA LEU A 454 32.70 -9.36 -10.97
C LEU A 454 32.99 -10.51 -9.99
N ILE A 455 33.69 -11.56 -10.45
CA ILE A 455 34.09 -12.69 -9.62
C ILE A 455 35.01 -12.23 -8.48
N ALA A 456 36.01 -11.40 -8.78
CA ALA A 456 36.92 -10.86 -7.75
C ALA A 456 36.19 -9.98 -6.72
N ASN A 457 35.30 -9.10 -7.20
CA ASN A 457 34.52 -8.23 -6.34
C ASN A 457 33.57 -9.03 -5.42
N LEU A 458 32.90 -10.05 -5.96
CA LEU A 458 32.02 -10.93 -5.16
C LEU A 458 32.83 -11.69 -4.10
N LYS A 459 34.03 -12.20 -4.42
CA LYS A 459 34.93 -12.84 -3.46
C LYS A 459 35.34 -11.87 -2.35
N GLN A 460 35.75 -10.66 -2.69
CA GLN A 460 36.16 -9.66 -1.72
C GLN A 460 35.01 -9.27 -0.79
N PHE A 461 33.78 -9.13 -1.33
CA PHE A 461 32.61 -8.77 -0.56
C PHE A 461 32.04 -9.93 0.28
N ALA A 462 32.33 -11.19 -0.10
CA ALA A 462 31.83 -12.39 0.56
C ALA A 462 32.10 -12.40 2.08
N PHE A 463 33.23 -11.87 2.52
CA PHE A 463 33.63 -11.78 3.93
C PHE A 463 32.91 -10.66 4.71
N GLN A 464 32.26 -9.74 4.02
CA GLN A 464 31.49 -8.63 4.61
C GLN A 464 30.00 -9.00 4.77
N LEU A 465 29.55 -10.06 4.08
CA LEU A 465 28.17 -10.51 4.13
C LEU A 465 27.82 -11.12 5.50
N PRO A 466 26.62 -10.90 6.01
CA PRO A 466 26.11 -11.64 7.16
C PRO A 466 26.21 -13.16 6.96
N ASN A 467 26.64 -13.88 7.99
CA ASN A 467 26.85 -15.34 7.96
C ASN A 467 25.55 -16.13 7.66
N THR A 468 24.40 -15.51 7.81
CA THR A 468 23.08 -16.09 7.51
C THR A 468 22.77 -16.18 6.01
N ILE A 469 23.51 -15.44 5.18
CA ILE A 469 23.35 -15.43 3.72
C ILE A 469 24.10 -16.63 3.13
N LYS A 470 23.33 -17.50 2.45
CA LYS A 470 23.93 -18.60 1.71
C LYS A 470 24.48 -18.08 0.38
N GLN A 471 25.74 -18.35 0.13
CA GLN A 471 26.47 -17.97 -1.08
C GLN A 471 26.70 -19.19 -1.95
N SER A 472 26.62 -19.01 -3.27
CA SER A 472 26.88 -20.10 -4.23
C SER A 472 27.30 -19.58 -5.60
N GLY A 473 27.75 -20.48 -6.45
CA GLY A 473 28.16 -20.19 -7.83
C GLY A 473 29.67 -20.06 -8.02
N LYS A 474 30.07 -19.58 -9.19
CA LYS A 474 31.46 -19.60 -9.70
C LYS A 474 32.43 -18.91 -8.74
N TYR A 475 32.12 -17.74 -8.22
CA TYR A 475 32.97 -17.01 -7.30
C TYR A 475 33.16 -17.73 -5.96
N TYR A 476 32.12 -18.41 -5.47
CA TYR A 476 32.13 -19.05 -4.14
C TYR A 476 32.89 -20.38 -4.15
N SER A 477 32.77 -21.18 -5.23
CA SER A 477 33.54 -22.41 -5.40
C SER A 477 35.05 -22.19 -5.43
N GLU A 478 35.50 -20.95 -5.70
CA GLU A 478 36.89 -20.58 -5.71
C GLU A 478 37.39 -20.06 -4.32
N ILE A 479 36.48 -19.73 -3.39
CA ILE A 479 36.79 -19.39 -2.00
C ILE A 479 36.95 -20.68 -1.17
N THR A 480 36.15 -21.68 -1.50
CA THR A 480 36.09 -22.95 -0.75
C THR A 480 37.12 -24.01 -1.21
N LYS A 481 37.89 -23.73 -2.25
CA LYS A 481 39.08 -24.48 -2.66
C LYS A 481 40.33 -23.95 -1.97
#